data_7f0a32dc55e6e52403eaec1d1d094180
#
_entry.id   7f0a32dc55e6e52403eaec1d1d094180
#
_cell.length_a   1.000
_cell.length_b   1.000
_cell.length_c   1.000
_cell.angle_alpha   90.00
_cell.angle_beta   90.00
_cell.angle_gamma   90.00
#
_symmetry.space_group_name_H-M   'P 1'
#
loop_
_entity.id
_entity.type
_entity.pdbx_description
1 polymer ?
#
loop_
_entity_poly.entity_id
_entity_poly.type
_entity_poly.pdbx_seq_one_letter_code
_entity_poly.pdbx_strand_id
1 'polypeptide(L)'
;DFASLTLKAWINPTLATFDVQTTAPTLSQVLTTAIADLGGFILRQDSASTTPTIIFDELRIDTSIGGILSSNQVNAIAGLKVYPNPVSNGTLFIESDLNSDKNVTIFDVLGKQVLNTTTSNNAINVSQLHTGIYMVQITEEGNTATKKLVIR
;
A
#
# COMPACT_ATOMS: atom_id res chain seq x y z
N ASP A 1 -13.78 -14.48 -13.30
CA ASP A 1 -14.96 -13.75 -13.74
C ASP A 1 -16.20 -14.60 -13.52
N PHE A 2 -16.99 -14.26 -12.51
CA PHE A 2 -18.19 -15.00 -12.14
C PHE A 2 -19.32 -14.87 -13.17
N ALA A 3 -19.39 -13.74 -13.86
CA ALA A 3 -20.42 -13.49 -14.86
C ALA A 3 -20.22 -14.34 -16.12
N SER A 4 -18.99 -14.58 -16.53
CA SER A 4 -18.65 -15.41 -17.69
C SER A 4 -18.38 -16.86 -17.36
N LEU A 5 -18.43 -17.25 -16.08
CA LEU A 5 -18.07 -18.58 -15.58
C LEU A 5 -16.68 -19.04 -16.12
N THR A 6 -15.75 -18.13 -16.24
CA THR A 6 -14.42 -18.41 -16.78
C THR A 6 -13.35 -18.03 -15.79
N LEU A 7 -12.49 -18.99 -15.45
CA LEU A 7 -11.25 -18.75 -14.73
C LEU A 7 -10.14 -18.48 -15.74
N LYS A 8 -9.42 -17.39 -15.54
CA LYS A 8 -8.28 -17.00 -16.37
C LYS A 8 -7.07 -16.75 -15.47
N ALA A 9 -5.89 -17.18 -15.91
CA ALA A 9 -4.64 -16.90 -15.20
C ALA A 9 -3.55 -16.46 -16.19
N TRP A 10 -2.72 -15.54 -15.75
CA TRP A 10 -1.55 -15.05 -16.46
C TRP A 10 -0.31 -15.39 -15.62
N ILE A 11 0.68 -15.98 -16.24
CA ILE A 11 1.95 -16.33 -15.58
C ILE A 11 2.99 -15.32 -16.02
N ASN A 12 3.67 -14.69 -15.08
CA ASN A 12 4.68 -13.65 -15.32
C ASN A 12 4.23 -12.55 -16.29
N PRO A 13 3.08 -11.92 -16.10
CA PRO A 13 2.64 -10.82 -16.96
C PRO A 13 3.64 -9.66 -16.87
N THR A 14 3.89 -8.99 -17.98
CA THR A 14 4.72 -7.76 -17.96
C THR A 14 3.93 -6.63 -17.30
N LEU A 15 4.63 -5.65 -16.71
CA LEU A 15 4.00 -4.51 -16.06
C LEU A 15 3.05 -3.74 -17.02
N ALA A 16 3.36 -3.70 -18.30
CA ALA A 16 2.55 -3.05 -19.32
C ALA A 16 1.26 -3.84 -19.68
N THR A 17 1.24 -5.15 -19.40
CA THR A 17 0.10 -6.03 -19.75
C THR A 17 -0.66 -6.51 -18.53
N PHE A 18 -0.20 -6.17 -17.33
CA PHE A 18 -0.74 -6.69 -16.08
C PHE A 18 -2.13 -6.15 -15.79
N ASP A 19 -2.59 -5.08 -16.18
CA ASP A 19 -3.96 -4.57 -15.93
C ASP A 19 -4.84 -4.54 -17.18
N VAL A 20 -4.26 -4.91 -18.33
CA VAL A 20 -4.96 -4.84 -19.60
C VAL A 20 -5.42 -6.25 -19.94
N GLN A 21 -6.70 -6.56 -19.72
CA GLN A 21 -7.32 -7.86 -20.06
C GLN A 21 -7.31 -8.18 -21.59
N THR A 22 -6.64 -7.38 -22.39
CA THR A 22 -6.49 -7.57 -23.84
C THR A 22 -5.45 -8.63 -24.20
N THR A 23 -4.54 -8.96 -23.26
CA THR A 23 -3.56 -10.03 -23.46
C THR A 23 -4.23 -11.38 -23.22
N ALA A 24 -4.02 -12.34 -24.13
CA ALA A 24 -4.54 -13.69 -23.97
C ALA A 24 -4.04 -14.29 -22.63
N PRO A 25 -4.91 -14.92 -21.83
CA PRO A 25 -4.49 -15.55 -20.59
C PRO A 25 -3.57 -16.75 -20.87
N THR A 26 -2.62 -17.00 -20.00
CA THR A 26 -1.74 -18.19 -20.07
C THR A 26 -2.55 -19.46 -19.85
N LEU A 27 -3.52 -19.40 -18.93
CA LEU A 27 -4.46 -20.48 -18.64
C LEU A 27 -5.88 -19.93 -18.69
N SER A 28 -6.81 -20.69 -19.24
CA SER A 28 -8.23 -20.37 -19.26
C SER A 28 -9.04 -21.64 -19.07
N GLN A 29 -9.96 -21.60 -18.11
CA GLN A 29 -10.87 -22.71 -17.81
C GLN A 29 -12.31 -22.21 -17.72
N VAL A 30 -13.19 -22.80 -18.48
CA VAL A 30 -14.63 -22.55 -18.37
C VAL A 30 -15.15 -23.37 -17.17
N LEU A 31 -15.88 -22.71 -16.29
CA LEU A 31 -16.53 -23.35 -15.17
C LEU A 31 -17.89 -23.91 -15.58
N THR A 32 -18.18 -25.14 -15.20
CA THR A 32 -19.43 -25.81 -15.53
C THR A 32 -20.58 -25.47 -14.57
N THR A 33 -20.24 -24.90 -13.42
CA THR A 33 -21.21 -24.53 -12.38
C THR A 33 -20.95 -23.10 -11.93
N ALA A 34 -22.02 -22.34 -11.75
CA ALA A 34 -21.91 -20.99 -11.19
C ALA A 34 -21.33 -21.05 -9.77
N ILE A 35 -20.34 -20.23 -9.51
CA ILE A 35 -19.72 -20.05 -8.20
C ILE A 35 -20.34 -18.80 -7.58
N ALA A 36 -21.05 -18.97 -6.47
CA ALA A 36 -21.66 -17.85 -5.75
C ALA A 36 -20.66 -17.13 -4.84
N ASP A 37 -19.63 -17.85 -4.39
CA ASP A 37 -18.63 -17.33 -3.45
C ASP A 37 -17.29 -18.03 -3.62
N LEU A 38 -16.19 -17.35 -3.25
CA LEU A 38 -14.86 -17.92 -3.22
C LEU A 38 -14.49 -18.28 -1.77
N GLY A 39 -14.70 -19.53 -1.39
CA GLY A 39 -14.47 -20.00 -0.03
C GLY A 39 -13.00 -20.25 0.35
N GLY A 40 -12.09 -20.25 -0.62
CA GLY A 40 -10.67 -20.45 -0.36
C GLY A 40 -9.81 -20.56 -1.62
N PHE A 41 -8.51 -20.44 -1.43
CA PHE A 41 -7.48 -20.64 -2.44
C PHE A 41 -6.49 -21.69 -1.96
N ILE A 42 -6.23 -22.71 -2.76
CA ILE A 42 -5.30 -23.79 -2.43
C ILE A 42 -4.29 -23.94 -3.57
N LEU A 43 -2.99 -23.85 -3.23
CA LEU A 43 -1.91 -24.32 -4.09
C LEU A 43 -1.67 -25.81 -3.81
N ARG A 44 -1.94 -26.65 -4.77
CA ARG A 44 -1.80 -28.09 -4.63
C ARG A 44 -0.76 -28.62 -5.61
N GLN A 45 0.12 -29.47 -5.08
CA GLN A 45 1.06 -30.26 -5.85
C GLN A 45 0.54 -31.68 -6.00
N ASP A 46 0.32 -32.12 -7.24
CA ASP A 46 -0.22 -33.48 -7.51
C ASP A 46 0.87 -34.54 -7.76
N SER A 47 2.13 -34.16 -7.93
CA SER A 47 3.23 -35.10 -8.18
C SER A 47 4.54 -34.60 -7.59
N ALA A 48 5.23 -35.48 -6.84
CA ALA A 48 6.52 -35.17 -6.23
C ALA A 48 7.69 -35.11 -7.22
N SER A 49 7.55 -35.71 -8.41
CA SER A 49 8.68 -35.94 -9.34
C SER A 49 8.86 -34.80 -10.36
N THR A 50 7.91 -33.89 -10.52
CA THR A 50 7.95 -32.89 -11.59
C THR A 50 7.61 -31.47 -11.13
N THR A 51 7.53 -31.23 -9.83
CA THR A 51 7.12 -29.93 -9.34
C THR A 51 8.30 -28.98 -9.24
N PRO A 52 8.26 -27.84 -9.94
CA PRO A 52 9.26 -26.79 -9.76
C PRO A 52 9.16 -26.17 -8.37
N THR A 53 10.27 -25.65 -7.87
CA THR A 53 10.22 -24.76 -6.70
C THR A 53 9.48 -23.49 -7.08
N ILE A 54 8.36 -23.25 -6.44
CA ILE A 54 7.55 -22.02 -6.63
C ILE A 54 7.81 -21.12 -5.42
N ILE A 55 8.31 -19.92 -5.69
CA ILE A 55 8.37 -18.86 -4.69
C ILE A 55 7.08 -18.06 -4.85
N PHE A 56 6.30 -17.99 -3.79
CA PHE A 56 5.06 -17.26 -3.74
C PHE A 56 5.26 -16.05 -2.82
N ASP A 57 5.20 -14.86 -3.38
CA ASP A 57 5.47 -13.63 -2.64
C ASP A 57 4.18 -13.06 -2.04
N GLU A 58 3.15 -12.84 -2.86
CA GLU A 58 1.92 -12.20 -2.40
C GLU A 58 0.68 -12.76 -3.10
N LEU A 59 -0.37 -13.08 -2.33
CA LEU A 59 -1.69 -13.37 -2.86
C LEU A 59 -2.63 -12.20 -2.55
N ARG A 60 -3.18 -11.60 -3.61
CA ARG A 60 -4.25 -10.61 -3.48
C ARG A 60 -5.51 -11.12 -4.17
N ILE A 61 -6.64 -10.97 -3.50
CA ILE A 61 -7.96 -11.31 -4.03
C ILE A 61 -8.80 -10.05 -3.95
N ASP A 62 -9.32 -9.61 -5.09
CA ASP A 62 -10.18 -8.44 -5.19
C ASP A 62 -11.31 -8.70 -6.17
N THR A 63 -12.39 -7.95 -6.05
CA THR A 63 -13.54 -7.97 -6.96
C THR A 63 -13.29 -7.17 -8.24
N SER A 64 -12.21 -6.38 -8.28
CA SER A 64 -11.79 -5.60 -9.45
C SER A 64 -10.29 -5.66 -9.64
N ILE A 65 -9.84 -5.60 -10.89
CA ILE A 65 -8.40 -5.60 -11.22
C ILE A 65 -7.71 -4.33 -10.69
N GLY A 66 -8.38 -3.19 -10.71
CA GLY A 66 -7.87 -1.94 -10.17
C GLY A 66 -7.56 -2.00 -8.68
N GLY A 67 -8.32 -2.78 -7.91
CA GLY A 67 -8.07 -3.01 -6.48
C GLY A 67 -6.80 -3.80 -6.20
N ILE A 68 -6.41 -4.71 -7.11
CA ILE A 68 -5.21 -5.55 -6.94
C ILE A 68 -3.93 -4.75 -7.17
N LEU A 69 -3.94 -3.79 -8.10
CA LEU A 69 -2.78 -2.97 -8.45
C LEU A 69 -2.65 -1.70 -7.64
N SER A 70 -3.75 -1.22 -7.17
CA SER A 70 -3.76 -0.15 -6.20
C SER A 70 -3.12 -0.71 -4.93
N SER A 71 -1.96 -0.19 -4.54
CA SER A 71 -1.68 -0.06 -3.13
C SER A 71 -2.75 0.90 -2.62
N ASN A 72 -3.98 0.41 -2.46
CA ASN A 72 -4.97 1.09 -1.66
C ASN A 72 -4.28 1.25 -0.32
N GLN A 73 -3.73 2.41 -0.10
CA GLN A 73 -3.52 2.89 1.24
C GLN A 73 -4.94 3.01 1.81
N VAL A 74 -5.50 1.85 2.19
CA VAL A 74 -6.65 1.79 3.09
C VAL A 74 -6.19 2.63 4.26
N ASN A 75 -6.75 3.85 4.40
CA ASN A 75 -6.33 4.89 5.32
C ASN A 75 -5.31 5.93 4.75
N ALA A 76 -5.22 6.13 3.43
CA ALA A 76 -4.47 7.27 2.90
C ALA A 76 -5.17 8.58 3.28
N ILE A 77 -4.43 9.52 3.84
CA ILE A 77 -4.91 10.88 4.05
C ILE A 77 -4.95 11.59 2.70
N ALA A 78 -6.14 11.97 2.23
CA ALA A 78 -6.31 12.63 0.95
C ALA A 78 -5.58 13.97 0.90
N GLY A 79 -4.87 14.25 -0.20
CA GLY A 79 -4.13 15.50 -0.39
C GLY A 79 -2.92 15.70 0.51
N LEU A 80 -2.48 14.66 1.25
CA LEU A 80 -1.39 14.79 2.21
C LEU A 80 -0.08 15.27 1.57
N LYS A 81 0.37 16.44 2.03
CA LYS A 81 1.67 17.04 1.71
C LYS A 81 2.47 17.25 2.98
N VAL A 82 3.75 16.94 2.92
CA VAL A 82 4.69 17.09 4.04
C VAL A 82 5.90 17.84 3.51
N TYR A 83 6.14 19.05 3.98
CA TYR A 83 7.20 19.93 3.48
C TYR A 83 7.70 20.93 4.52
N PRO A 84 8.92 21.50 4.31
CA PRO A 84 9.91 21.09 3.35
C PRO A 84 10.50 19.72 3.69
N ASN A 85 10.98 19.00 2.69
CA ASN A 85 11.73 17.77 2.92
C ASN A 85 12.90 17.73 1.91
N PRO A 86 14.14 17.96 2.34
CA PRO A 86 14.63 18.07 3.74
C PRO A 86 14.20 19.34 4.49
N VAL A 87 14.06 19.19 5.82
CA VAL A 87 13.85 20.32 6.75
C VAL A 87 15.19 20.88 7.17
N SER A 88 15.35 22.20 7.05
CA SER A 88 16.56 22.93 7.46
C SER A 88 16.31 24.06 8.46
N ASN A 89 15.04 24.47 8.63
CA ASN A 89 14.66 25.61 9.48
C ASN A 89 13.91 25.17 10.76
N GLY A 90 13.90 23.88 11.08
CA GLY A 90 13.27 23.34 12.28
C GLY A 90 11.74 23.32 12.26
N THR A 91 11.08 23.67 11.16
CA THR A 91 9.62 23.64 11.03
C THR A 91 9.21 22.73 9.89
N LEU A 92 8.29 21.81 10.18
CA LEU A 92 7.67 20.90 9.23
C LEU A 92 6.20 21.29 9.06
N PHE A 93 5.74 21.39 7.81
CA PHE A 93 4.33 21.64 7.48
C PHE A 93 3.68 20.35 6.98
N ILE A 94 2.42 20.15 7.37
CA ILE A 94 1.63 18.98 7.01
C ILE A 94 0.26 19.45 6.58
N GLU A 95 -0.04 19.37 5.29
CA GLU A 95 -1.32 19.73 4.72
C GLU A 95 -2.10 18.50 4.26
N SER A 96 -3.43 18.59 4.28
CA SER A 96 -4.36 17.58 3.78
C SER A 96 -5.61 18.27 3.25
N ASP A 97 -6.42 17.56 2.48
CA ASP A 97 -7.67 18.09 1.93
C ASP A 97 -8.72 18.40 3.02
N LEU A 98 -8.79 17.58 4.08
CA LEU A 98 -9.73 17.76 5.19
C LEU A 98 -9.30 18.88 6.13
N ASN A 99 -8.01 19.13 6.25
CA ASN A 99 -7.43 20.14 7.13
C ASN A 99 -7.90 20.06 8.60
N SER A 100 -8.18 18.85 9.08
CA SER A 100 -8.52 18.53 10.47
C SER A 100 -7.28 18.45 11.36
N ASP A 101 -7.48 18.31 12.67
CA ASP A 101 -6.40 18.05 13.63
C ASP A 101 -5.64 16.77 13.27
N LYS A 102 -4.32 16.86 13.30
CA LYS A 102 -3.42 15.75 12.97
C LYS A 102 -2.61 15.34 14.17
N ASN A 103 -2.68 14.05 14.50
CA ASN A 103 -1.71 13.45 15.41
C ASN A 103 -0.46 13.04 14.61
N VAL A 104 0.70 13.49 15.06
CA VAL A 104 1.96 13.26 14.35
C VAL A 104 2.98 12.63 15.28
N THR A 105 3.46 11.46 14.88
CA THR A 105 4.50 10.74 15.59
C THR A 105 5.71 10.59 14.68
N ILE A 106 6.89 10.92 15.19
CA ILE A 106 8.16 10.78 14.47
C ILE A 106 9.00 9.70 15.12
N PHE A 107 9.52 8.80 14.30
CA PHE A 107 10.39 7.70 14.70
C PHE A 107 11.76 7.85 14.05
N ASP A 108 12.81 7.47 14.76
CA ASP A 108 14.14 7.29 14.19
C ASP A 108 14.23 6.01 13.35
N VAL A 109 15.39 5.77 12.73
CA VAL A 109 15.63 4.58 11.88
C VAL A 109 15.62 3.26 12.66
N LEU A 110 15.69 3.29 13.98
CA LEU A 110 15.61 2.12 14.87
C LEU A 110 14.17 1.86 15.33
N GLY A 111 13.21 2.71 14.93
CA GLY A 111 11.81 2.62 15.33
C GLY A 111 11.51 3.24 16.71
N LYS A 112 12.46 3.95 17.33
CA LYS A 112 12.21 4.67 18.57
C LYS A 112 11.42 5.94 18.28
N GLN A 113 10.33 6.15 19.02
CA GLN A 113 9.58 7.40 18.97
C GLN A 113 10.42 8.54 19.55
N VAL A 114 10.65 9.58 18.74
CA VAL A 114 11.44 10.76 19.12
C VAL A 114 10.59 12.03 19.27
N LEU A 115 9.39 12.05 18.71
CA LEU A 115 8.42 13.13 18.86
C LEU A 115 7.00 12.57 18.74
N ASN A 116 6.08 13.10 19.55
CA ASN A 116 4.63 12.90 19.40
C ASN A 116 3.94 14.21 19.71
N THR A 117 3.08 14.67 18.81
CA THR A 117 2.36 15.95 18.96
C THR A 117 1.09 15.95 18.14
N THR A 118 0.15 16.82 18.52
CA THR A 118 -1.05 17.10 17.72
C THR A 118 -0.96 18.52 17.18
N THR A 119 -1.33 18.73 15.93
CA THR A 119 -1.36 20.05 15.31
C THR A 119 -2.70 20.32 14.65
N SER A 120 -3.24 21.50 14.91
CA SER A 120 -4.42 22.07 14.25
C SER A 120 -4.06 23.17 13.23
N ASN A 121 -2.83 23.65 13.25
CA ASN A 121 -2.33 24.72 12.39
C ASN A 121 -1.35 24.25 11.31
N ASN A 122 -1.32 22.94 11.05
CA ASN A 122 -0.50 22.31 10.02
C ASN A 122 1.03 22.49 10.18
N ALA A 123 1.51 23.04 11.30
CA ALA A 123 2.93 23.27 11.52
C ALA A 123 3.42 22.52 12.78
N ILE A 124 4.63 21.94 12.69
CA ILE A 124 5.26 21.20 13.77
C ILE A 124 6.69 21.68 13.95
N ASN A 125 7.07 21.92 15.20
CA ASN A 125 8.44 22.23 15.55
C ASN A 125 9.25 20.93 15.66
N VAL A 126 10.26 20.78 14.80
CA VAL A 126 11.19 19.64 14.76
C VAL A 126 12.65 20.08 15.01
N SER A 127 12.86 21.30 15.51
CA SER A 127 14.20 21.87 15.75
C SER A 127 15.04 21.11 16.76
N GLN A 128 14.38 20.31 17.64
CA GLN A 128 15.05 19.45 18.61
C GLN A 128 15.57 18.12 18.03
N LEU A 129 15.21 17.80 16.78
CA LEU A 129 15.66 16.60 16.11
C LEU A 129 17.03 16.84 15.48
N HIS A 130 17.95 15.90 15.66
CA HIS A 130 19.26 15.96 15.04
C HIS A 130 19.18 15.71 13.53
N THR A 131 20.20 16.15 12.79
CA THR A 131 20.36 15.81 11.37
C THR A 131 20.29 14.30 11.17
N GLY A 132 19.41 13.85 10.27
CA GLY A 132 19.20 12.44 10.05
C GLY A 132 17.96 12.11 9.23
N ILE A 133 17.69 10.81 9.10
CA ILE A 133 16.51 10.26 8.44
C ILE A 133 15.55 9.77 9.52
N TYR A 134 14.27 10.09 9.34
CA TYR A 134 13.19 9.75 10.22
C TYR A 134 11.99 9.22 9.43
N MET A 135 11.08 8.54 10.13
CA MET A 135 9.76 8.19 9.64
C MET A 135 8.73 9.04 10.37
N VAL A 136 7.93 9.80 9.64
CA VAL A 136 6.81 10.55 10.21
C VAL A 136 5.51 9.82 9.92
N GLN A 137 4.78 9.47 10.96
CA GLN A 137 3.45 8.89 10.91
C GLN A 137 2.44 9.98 11.25
N ILE A 138 1.43 10.14 10.41
CA ILE A 138 0.40 11.16 10.53
C ILE A 138 -0.94 10.45 10.57
N THR A 139 -1.76 10.78 11.56
CA THR A 139 -3.12 10.27 11.69
C THR A 139 -4.10 11.45 11.69
N GLU A 140 -5.08 11.42 10.80
CA GLU A 140 -6.15 12.39 10.63
C GLU A 140 -7.48 11.65 10.44
N GLU A 141 -8.48 11.94 11.25
CA GLU A 141 -9.82 11.32 11.18
C GLU A 141 -9.78 9.79 11.07
N GLY A 142 -8.88 9.14 11.83
CA GLY A 142 -8.70 7.68 11.83
C GLY A 142 -7.88 7.12 10.66
N ASN A 143 -7.55 7.94 9.65
CA ASN A 143 -6.66 7.56 8.56
C ASN A 143 -5.22 7.80 8.95
N THR A 144 -4.32 6.90 8.57
CA THR A 144 -2.90 6.99 8.93
C THR A 144 -2.02 6.92 7.69
N ALA A 145 -1.06 7.82 7.58
CA ALA A 145 -0.06 7.81 6.51
C ALA A 145 1.35 7.90 7.09
N THR A 146 2.30 7.24 6.47
CA THR A 146 3.71 7.29 6.86
C THR A 146 4.55 7.85 5.71
N LYS A 147 5.43 8.80 6.02
CA LYS A 147 6.33 9.44 5.06
C LYS A 147 7.76 9.44 5.60
N LYS A 148 8.73 9.38 4.70
CA LYS A 148 10.14 9.59 5.03
C LYS A 148 10.37 11.08 5.24
N LEU A 149 11.11 11.44 6.30
CA LEU A 149 11.50 12.80 6.66
C LEU A 149 13.03 12.88 6.74
N VAL A 150 13.60 13.93 6.20
CA VAL A 150 15.04 14.23 6.29
C VAL A 150 15.23 15.56 7.00
N ILE A 151 16.01 15.57 8.08
CA ILE A 151 16.43 16.77 8.82
C ILE A 151 17.87 17.09 8.46
N ARG A 152 18.16 18.38 8.16
CA ARG A 152 19.49 18.89 7.84
C ARG A 152 19.91 20.00 8.79
#